data_4c68c8c9146fa30aecc11d22b73f7216
#
_entry.id   4c68c8c9146fa30aecc11d22b73f7216
#
_cell.length_a   1.000
_cell.length_b   1.000
_cell.length_c   1.000
_cell.angle_alpha   90.00
_cell.angle_beta   90.00
_cell.angle_gamma   90.00
#
_symmetry.space_group_name_H-M   'P 1'
#
loop_
_entity.id
_entity.type
_entity.pdbx_description
1 polymer ?
#
loop_
_entity_poly.entity_id
_entity_poly.type
_entity_poly.pdbx_seq_one_letter_code
_entity_poly.pdbx_strand_id
1 'polypeptide(L)'
;STGYSAENPLVLTLAHGLSETHTVHIAMTQFAEEVAEKTDGRIQVKIFPNGQLGSENENLEQLQAGVIAMTKVSAPGLATYNDAFNTFGLPYIFNDTDDFYHVMDSQEMQDFFLSTGDDGFVTLTYYTSGARSFYTKDRAIRTPADLKGLKIRVQDMKSQTDMMSYLGGIPVAMSYGDVYTSLQTGIIDGTENNETALTTGKHGEVCKVYSVDQHAMIPDVLIMSEKVWETISPEDQEIILEAAHDSTDAHKVMWDTAVEEAVKEAQETMGVEFVYDVDKEAFREATQPMIEAYEEQYPGVKTLLDTIDAARGEE
;
A
#
# COMPACT_ATOMS: atom_id res chain seq x y z
N SER A 1 -33.64 -12.48 -5.55
CA SER A 1 -32.68 -13.58 -5.81
C SER A 1 -31.45 -13.03 -6.51
N THR A 2 -30.27 -13.32 -5.98
CA THR A 2 -28.97 -12.87 -6.56
C THR A 2 -28.56 -13.70 -7.78
N GLY A 3 -29.21 -14.83 -8.05
CA GLY A 3 -28.82 -15.77 -9.09
C GLY A 3 -27.63 -16.66 -8.73
N TYR A 4 -26.98 -16.45 -7.58
CA TYR A 4 -25.84 -17.24 -7.11
C TYR A 4 -26.25 -18.19 -5.98
N SER A 5 -25.60 -19.37 -5.94
CA SER A 5 -25.80 -20.40 -4.92
C SER A 5 -24.46 -21.03 -4.56
N ALA A 6 -24.42 -21.84 -3.51
CA ALA A 6 -23.21 -22.58 -3.16
C ALA A 6 -22.76 -23.53 -4.27
N GLU A 7 -23.69 -24.05 -5.05
CA GLU A 7 -23.41 -24.97 -6.17
C GLU A 7 -22.99 -24.22 -7.44
N ASN A 8 -23.42 -22.95 -7.58
CA ASN A 8 -23.05 -22.07 -8.69
C ASN A 8 -22.69 -20.69 -8.14
N PRO A 9 -21.54 -20.58 -7.42
CA PRO A 9 -21.19 -19.35 -6.73
C PRO A 9 -20.73 -18.25 -7.68
N LEU A 10 -20.87 -17.00 -7.19
CA LEU A 10 -20.11 -15.89 -7.74
C LEU A 10 -18.67 -16.01 -7.27
N VAL A 11 -17.74 -16.18 -8.19
CA VAL A 11 -16.31 -16.26 -7.86
C VAL A 11 -15.66 -14.91 -8.14
N LEU A 12 -15.11 -14.29 -7.09
CA LEU A 12 -14.41 -13.01 -7.16
C LEU A 12 -12.92 -13.28 -7.18
N THR A 13 -12.29 -13.10 -8.34
CA THR A 13 -10.84 -13.21 -8.49
C THR A 13 -10.18 -11.99 -7.87
N LEU A 14 -9.26 -12.22 -6.91
CA LEU A 14 -8.49 -11.18 -6.23
C LEU A 14 -7.00 -11.37 -6.50
N ALA A 15 -6.38 -10.41 -7.18
CA ALA A 15 -4.96 -10.45 -7.52
C ALA A 15 -4.14 -9.50 -6.65
N HIS A 16 -2.91 -9.91 -6.30
CA HIS A 16 -1.95 -9.04 -5.62
C HIS A 16 -0.50 -9.50 -5.83
N GLY A 17 0.44 -8.65 -5.46
CA GLY A 17 1.88 -8.87 -5.69
C GLY A 17 2.68 -9.39 -4.50
N LEU A 18 2.06 -9.55 -3.33
CA LEU A 18 2.77 -9.99 -2.12
C LEU A 18 2.84 -11.52 -2.02
N SER A 19 3.77 -12.03 -1.21
CA SER A 19 3.89 -13.47 -0.97
C SER A 19 2.76 -14.00 -0.08
N GLU A 20 2.55 -15.30 -0.10
CA GLU A 20 1.55 -15.97 0.73
C GLU A 20 1.86 -15.89 2.23
N THR A 21 3.12 -15.64 2.60
CA THR A 21 3.53 -15.49 3.99
C THR A 21 3.34 -14.07 4.52
N HIS A 22 3.02 -13.11 3.66
CA HIS A 22 2.82 -11.72 4.05
C HIS A 22 1.52 -11.57 4.83
N THR A 23 1.54 -10.74 5.88
CA THR A 23 0.37 -10.52 6.74
C THR A 23 -0.87 -9.99 6.00
N VAL A 24 -0.67 -9.18 4.96
CA VAL A 24 -1.78 -8.69 4.13
C VAL A 24 -2.43 -9.85 3.38
N HIS A 25 -1.66 -10.79 2.85
CA HIS A 25 -2.22 -11.99 2.22
C HIS A 25 -3.04 -12.80 3.24
N ILE A 26 -2.51 -12.99 4.43
CA ILE A 26 -3.20 -13.71 5.51
C ILE A 26 -4.52 -13.03 5.87
N ALA A 27 -4.50 -11.68 5.99
CA ALA A 27 -5.71 -10.91 6.27
C ALA A 27 -6.74 -11.05 5.14
N MET A 28 -6.31 -11.01 3.88
CA MET A 28 -7.21 -11.21 2.73
C MET A 28 -7.76 -12.63 2.65
N THR A 29 -7.01 -13.63 3.11
CA THR A 29 -7.51 -15.00 3.25
C THR A 29 -8.64 -15.06 4.28
N GLN A 30 -8.49 -14.37 5.41
CA GLN A 30 -9.56 -14.27 6.43
C GLN A 30 -10.78 -13.53 5.87
N PHE A 31 -10.56 -12.47 5.09
CA PHE A 31 -11.64 -11.79 4.37
C PHE A 31 -12.41 -12.77 3.46
N ALA A 32 -11.68 -13.54 2.67
CA ALA A 32 -12.29 -14.52 1.77
C ALA A 32 -13.11 -15.58 2.52
N GLU A 33 -12.59 -16.09 3.63
CA GLU A 33 -13.27 -17.06 4.48
C GLU A 33 -14.56 -16.48 5.08
N GLU A 34 -14.53 -15.25 5.58
CA GLU A 34 -15.70 -14.59 6.17
C GLU A 34 -16.79 -14.35 5.12
N VAL A 35 -16.42 -13.91 3.93
CA VAL A 35 -17.37 -13.72 2.82
C VAL A 35 -18.06 -15.04 2.47
N ALA A 36 -17.29 -16.11 2.32
CA ALA A 36 -17.82 -17.43 1.99
C ALA A 36 -18.78 -17.93 3.09
N GLU A 37 -18.37 -17.81 4.35
CA GLU A 37 -19.17 -18.24 5.50
C GLU A 37 -20.48 -17.46 5.60
N LYS A 38 -20.43 -16.13 5.56
CA LYS A 38 -21.60 -15.27 5.75
C LYS A 38 -22.56 -15.27 4.55
N THR A 39 -22.12 -15.74 3.39
CA THR A 39 -22.96 -15.93 2.20
C THR A 39 -23.33 -17.38 1.96
N ASP A 40 -23.05 -18.27 2.92
CA ASP A 40 -23.31 -19.72 2.78
C ASP A 40 -22.72 -20.30 1.48
N GLY A 41 -21.52 -19.84 1.09
CA GLY A 41 -20.81 -20.28 -0.10
C GLY A 41 -21.30 -19.69 -1.42
N ARG A 42 -22.26 -18.78 -1.40
CA ARG A 42 -22.80 -18.15 -2.62
C ARG A 42 -21.80 -17.20 -3.29
N ILE A 43 -20.93 -16.60 -2.48
CA ILE A 43 -19.86 -15.72 -2.97
C ILE A 43 -18.54 -16.28 -2.43
N GLN A 44 -17.60 -16.50 -3.33
CA GLN A 44 -16.29 -17.04 -3.01
C GLN A 44 -15.21 -16.14 -3.59
N VAL A 45 -14.22 -15.80 -2.78
CA VAL A 45 -13.07 -15.00 -3.20
C VAL A 45 -11.89 -15.94 -3.44
N LYS A 46 -11.34 -15.87 -4.66
CA LYS A 46 -10.18 -16.68 -5.05
C LYS A 46 -8.96 -15.77 -5.20
N ILE A 47 -7.94 -15.98 -4.37
CA ILE A 47 -6.77 -15.11 -4.29
C ILE A 47 -5.63 -15.66 -5.15
N PHE A 48 -5.01 -14.77 -5.93
CA PHE A 48 -3.81 -15.04 -6.75
C PHE A 48 -2.68 -14.12 -6.28
N PRO A 49 -1.77 -14.63 -5.43
CA PRO A 49 -0.66 -13.84 -4.88
C PRO A 49 0.55 -13.78 -5.81
N ASN A 50 1.65 -13.19 -5.35
CA ASN A 50 2.97 -13.20 -5.99
C ASN A 50 3.04 -12.60 -7.40
N GLY A 51 2.10 -11.74 -7.75
CA GLY A 51 2.06 -11.16 -9.10
C GLY A 51 1.72 -12.19 -10.18
N GLN A 52 1.06 -13.29 -9.83
CA GLN A 52 0.68 -14.34 -10.80
C GLN A 52 -0.15 -13.81 -11.96
N LEU A 53 -0.98 -12.80 -11.70
CA LEU A 53 -1.83 -12.18 -12.72
C LEU A 53 -1.27 -10.86 -13.24
N GLY A 54 -0.01 -10.54 -12.92
CA GLY A 54 0.67 -9.34 -13.38
C GLY A 54 1.04 -8.38 -12.25
N SER A 55 1.61 -7.24 -12.64
CA SER A 55 1.97 -6.15 -11.74
C SER A 55 0.72 -5.43 -11.21
N GLU A 56 0.90 -4.54 -10.21
CA GLU A 56 -0.21 -3.73 -9.70
C GLU A 56 -0.87 -2.91 -10.82
N ASN A 57 -0.08 -2.27 -11.70
CA ASN A 57 -0.63 -1.49 -12.81
C ASN A 57 -1.41 -2.37 -13.79
N GLU A 58 -0.90 -3.56 -14.10
CA GLU A 58 -1.61 -4.52 -14.94
C GLU A 58 -2.91 -5.00 -14.29
N ASN A 59 -2.88 -5.26 -12.97
CA ASN A 59 -4.08 -5.65 -12.23
C ASN A 59 -5.14 -4.53 -12.22
N LEU A 60 -4.72 -3.26 -12.13
CA LEU A 60 -5.64 -2.13 -12.22
C LEU A 60 -6.32 -2.06 -13.61
N GLU A 61 -5.57 -2.26 -14.68
CA GLU A 61 -6.12 -2.31 -16.03
C GLU A 61 -7.13 -3.47 -16.18
N GLN A 62 -6.78 -4.65 -15.68
CA GLN A 62 -7.65 -5.83 -15.69
C GLN A 62 -8.94 -5.59 -14.90
N LEU A 63 -8.85 -4.92 -13.76
CA LEU A 63 -10.00 -4.59 -12.93
C LEU A 63 -10.92 -3.59 -13.63
N GLN A 64 -10.37 -2.55 -14.24
CA GLN A 64 -11.14 -1.57 -15.01
C GLN A 64 -11.87 -2.23 -16.20
N ALA A 65 -11.25 -3.21 -16.82
CA ALA A 65 -11.87 -3.97 -17.90
C ALA A 65 -12.87 -5.03 -17.40
N GLY A 66 -12.93 -5.26 -16.10
CA GLY A 66 -13.81 -6.29 -15.51
C GLY A 66 -13.28 -7.71 -15.67
N VAL A 67 -12.01 -7.88 -16.05
CA VAL A 67 -11.36 -9.22 -16.21
C VAL A 67 -11.11 -9.88 -14.86
N ILE A 68 -10.69 -9.09 -13.86
CA ILE A 68 -10.63 -9.52 -12.47
C ILE A 68 -11.60 -8.70 -11.65
N ALA A 69 -12.12 -9.28 -10.57
CA ALA A 69 -13.10 -8.62 -9.72
C ALA A 69 -12.47 -7.70 -8.70
N MET A 70 -11.32 -8.11 -8.14
CA MET A 70 -10.70 -7.43 -7.01
C MET A 70 -9.17 -7.41 -7.15
N THR A 71 -8.56 -6.40 -6.53
CA THR A 71 -7.11 -6.35 -6.39
C THR A 71 -6.74 -5.58 -5.13
N LYS A 72 -5.56 -5.86 -4.59
CA LYS A 72 -4.94 -5.09 -3.51
C LYS A 72 -3.75 -4.35 -4.13
N VAL A 73 -3.75 -3.04 -4.01
CA VAL A 73 -2.70 -2.17 -4.56
C VAL A 73 -2.29 -1.12 -3.54
N SER A 74 -1.09 -0.57 -3.70
CA SER A 74 -0.71 0.65 -2.98
C SER A 74 -1.59 1.82 -3.42
N ALA A 75 -2.14 2.55 -2.48
CA ALA A 75 -3.15 3.58 -2.74
C ALA A 75 -2.76 4.61 -3.80
N PRO A 76 -1.53 5.15 -3.86
CA PRO A 76 -1.18 6.14 -4.87
C PRO A 76 -1.22 5.63 -6.32
N GLY A 77 -1.21 4.31 -6.52
CA GLY A 77 -1.40 3.71 -7.85
C GLY A 77 -2.74 4.03 -8.47
N LEU A 78 -3.74 4.39 -7.66
CA LEU A 78 -5.07 4.77 -8.11
C LEU A 78 -5.16 6.22 -8.61
N ALA A 79 -4.07 6.99 -8.49
CA ALA A 79 -4.06 8.41 -8.87
C ALA A 79 -4.34 8.66 -10.35
N THR A 80 -4.07 7.68 -11.23
CA THR A 80 -4.42 7.77 -12.65
C THR A 80 -5.93 7.77 -12.89
N TYR A 81 -6.70 7.22 -11.95
CA TYR A 81 -8.17 7.15 -12.03
C TYR A 81 -8.84 8.22 -11.17
N ASN A 82 -8.21 8.61 -10.07
CA ASN A 82 -8.67 9.64 -9.15
C ASN A 82 -7.47 10.31 -8.52
N ASP A 83 -7.20 11.57 -8.87
CA ASP A 83 -5.99 12.27 -8.46
C ASP A 83 -5.86 12.47 -6.94
N ALA A 84 -6.96 12.38 -6.19
CA ALA A 84 -6.95 12.46 -4.72
C ALA A 84 -6.06 11.37 -4.10
N PHE A 85 -5.93 10.22 -4.75
CA PHE A 85 -5.11 9.11 -4.24
C PHE A 85 -3.61 9.44 -4.20
N ASN A 86 -3.14 10.46 -4.91
CA ASN A 86 -1.77 10.97 -4.75
C ASN A 86 -1.47 11.36 -3.30
N THR A 87 -2.48 11.78 -2.56
CA THR A 87 -2.35 12.20 -1.15
C THR A 87 -1.70 11.11 -0.30
N PHE A 88 -2.06 9.85 -0.51
CA PHE A 88 -1.53 8.73 0.27
C PHE A 88 -0.04 8.45 0.01
N GLY A 89 0.52 9.01 -1.06
CA GLY A 89 1.95 8.89 -1.38
C GLY A 89 2.80 10.07 -0.91
N LEU A 90 2.17 11.09 -0.31
CA LEU A 90 2.90 12.27 0.13
C LEU A 90 3.71 11.97 1.40
N PRO A 91 4.98 12.44 1.45
CA PRO A 91 5.82 12.22 2.63
C PRO A 91 5.33 12.97 3.86
N TYR A 92 5.45 12.34 5.01
CA TYR A 92 5.24 12.94 6.34
C TYR A 92 3.86 13.55 6.57
N ILE A 93 2.81 13.08 5.89
CA ILE A 93 1.44 13.58 6.11
C ILE A 93 0.77 12.99 7.36
N PHE A 94 1.25 11.85 7.84
CA PHE A 94 0.78 11.26 9.11
C PHE A 94 1.85 11.43 10.17
N ASN A 95 1.43 11.74 11.40
CA ASN A 95 2.34 12.02 12.51
C ASN A 95 2.99 10.75 13.08
N ASP A 96 2.19 9.70 13.21
CA ASP A 96 2.59 8.41 13.77
C ASP A 96 1.54 7.34 13.41
N THR A 97 1.73 6.13 13.93
CA THR A 97 0.82 4.99 13.68
C THR A 97 -0.58 5.25 14.24
N ASP A 98 -0.69 5.85 15.42
CA ASP A 98 -1.99 6.13 16.03
C ASP A 98 -2.76 7.18 15.21
N ASP A 99 -2.09 8.21 14.74
CA ASP A 99 -2.66 9.21 13.84
C ASP A 99 -3.13 8.56 12.53
N PHE A 100 -2.30 7.70 11.95
CA PHE A 100 -2.64 6.97 10.72
C PHE A 100 -3.93 6.16 10.90
N TYR A 101 -4.02 5.35 11.95
CA TYR A 101 -5.22 4.55 12.19
C TYR A 101 -6.44 5.42 12.49
N HIS A 102 -6.28 6.48 13.28
CA HIS A 102 -7.38 7.38 13.58
C HIS A 102 -7.98 7.99 12.32
N VAL A 103 -7.13 8.46 11.41
CA VAL A 103 -7.56 9.04 10.13
C VAL A 103 -8.16 7.98 9.21
N MET A 104 -7.47 6.86 9.02
CA MET A 104 -7.89 5.84 8.06
C MET A 104 -9.18 5.12 8.49
N ASP A 105 -9.44 5.01 9.80
CA ASP A 105 -10.65 4.39 10.33
C ASP A 105 -11.82 5.38 10.48
N SER A 106 -11.60 6.67 10.19
CA SER A 106 -12.60 7.70 10.36
C SER A 106 -13.77 7.53 9.39
N GLN A 107 -14.94 8.06 9.78
CA GLN A 107 -16.10 8.10 8.89
C GLN A 107 -15.82 8.90 7.64
N GLU A 108 -15.07 10.00 7.77
CA GLU A 108 -14.67 10.85 6.65
C GLU A 108 -13.89 10.06 5.59
N MET A 109 -12.97 9.19 6.03
CA MET A 109 -12.20 8.36 5.10
C MET A 109 -13.06 7.25 4.49
N GLN A 110 -13.96 6.64 5.26
CA GLN A 110 -14.89 5.64 4.73
C GLN A 110 -15.81 6.25 3.67
N ASP A 111 -16.29 7.46 3.90
CA ASP A 111 -17.12 8.19 2.93
C ASP A 111 -16.33 8.47 1.64
N PHE A 112 -15.06 8.86 1.77
CA PHE A 112 -14.19 9.04 0.61
C PHE A 112 -14.02 7.71 -0.15
N PHE A 113 -13.76 6.61 0.54
CA PHE A 113 -13.58 5.30 -0.08
C PHE A 113 -14.80 4.87 -0.88
N LEU A 114 -16.01 5.07 -0.34
CA LEU A 114 -17.25 4.71 -1.03
C LEU A 114 -17.61 5.65 -2.16
N SER A 115 -16.98 6.82 -2.25
CA SER A 115 -17.19 7.80 -3.32
C SER A 115 -16.48 7.44 -4.63
N THR A 116 -15.65 6.40 -4.65
CA THR A 116 -14.78 6.07 -5.80
C THR A 116 -15.47 5.29 -6.92
N GLY A 117 -16.74 4.93 -6.76
CA GLY A 117 -17.48 4.13 -7.75
C GLY A 117 -17.46 4.72 -9.17
N ASP A 118 -17.59 6.05 -9.29
CA ASP A 118 -17.56 6.73 -10.58
C ASP A 118 -16.21 6.62 -11.31
N ASP A 119 -15.16 6.25 -10.58
CA ASP A 119 -13.82 6.05 -11.14
C ASP A 119 -13.58 4.60 -11.61
N GLY A 120 -14.60 3.76 -11.54
CA GLY A 120 -14.59 2.38 -12.02
C GLY A 120 -14.24 1.33 -10.95
N PHE A 121 -14.10 1.73 -9.71
CA PHE A 121 -13.79 0.81 -8.61
C PHE A 121 -14.44 1.28 -7.29
N VAL A 122 -14.72 0.32 -6.42
CA VAL A 122 -15.15 0.60 -5.04
C VAL A 122 -13.99 0.26 -4.12
N THR A 123 -13.59 1.22 -3.29
CA THR A 123 -12.55 1.02 -2.28
C THR A 123 -13.22 0.44 -1.03
N LEU A 124 -12.93 -0.84 -0.74
CA LEU A 124 -13.60 -1.55 0.35
C LEU A 124 -12.97 -1.28 1.70
N THR A 125 -11.64 -1.29 1.75
CA THR A 125 -10.88 -1.08 2.99
C THR A 125 -9.41 -0.85 2.68
N TYR A 126 -8.63 -0.63 3.74
CA TYR A 126 -7.19 -0.49 3.67
C TYR A 126 -6.47 -1.50 4.57
N TYR A 127 -5.20 -1.70 4.31
CA TYR A 127 -4.27 -2.39 5.20
C TYR A 127 -3.07 -1.49 5.45
N THR A 128 -2.60 -1.45 6.71
CA THR A 128 -1.35 -0.74 6.98
C THR A 128 -0.19 -1.46 6.29
N SER A 129 0.78 -0.71 5.82
CA SER A 129 2.12 -1.22 5.48
C SER A 129 3.20 -0.51 6.30
N GLY A 130 2.82 0.03 7.45
CA GLY A 130 3.73 0.72 8.37
C GLY A 130 4.35 1.95 7.76
N ALA A 131 5.55 2.26 8.18
CA ALA A 131 6.33 3.36 7.64
C ALA A 131 7.40 2.85 6.68
N ARG A 132 7.59 3.56 5.59
CA ARG A 132 8.62 3.27 4.59
C ARG A 132 9.89 4.03 4.92
N SER A 133 11.03 3.35 4.78
CA SER A 133 12.36 3.92 5.01
C SER A 133 13.32 3.45 3.94
N PHE A 134 14.43 4.16 3.75
CA PHE A 134 15.45 3.82 2.76
C PHE A 134 16.33 2.67 3.22
N TYR A 135 16.60 1.74 2.33
CA TYR A 135 17.62 0.72 2.56
C TYR A 135 18.49 0.53 1.31
N THR A 136 19.77 0.35 1.55
CA THR A 136 20.79 0.24 0.52
C THR A 136 21.71 -0.94 0.79
N LYS A 137 22.56 -1.27 -0.18
CA LYS A 137 23.53 -2.34 -0.02
C LYS A 137 24.46 -2.10 1.17
N ASP A 138 25.00 -0.88 1.29
CA ASP A 138 26.08 -0.59 2.25
C ASP A 138 26.15 0.85 2.78
N ARG A 139 25.24 1.74 2.36
CA ARG A 139 25.30 3.16 2.73
C ARG A 139 24.14 3.54 3.66
N ALA A 140 24.48 4.17 4.79
CA ALA A 140 23.48 4.80 5.65
C ALA A 140 22.94 6.09 5.01
N ILE A 141 21.64 6.29 5.10
CA ILE A 141 20.94 7.48 4.59
C ILE A 141 20.46 8.28 5.80
N ARG A 142 21.30 9.20 6.27
CA ARG A 142 20.98 10.03 7.45
C ARG A 142 20.36 11.36 7.09
N THR A 143 20.65 11.86 5.87
CA THR A 143 20.11 13.10 5.33
C THR A 143 19.80 12.90 3.85
N PRO A 144 18.99 13.77 3.23
CA PRO A 144 18.75 13.69 1.78
C PRO A 144 20.04 13.73 0.94
N ALA A 145 21.07 14.43 1.40
CA ALA A 145 22.35 14.49 0.70
C ALA A 145 22.99 13.10 0.50
N ASP A 146 22.73 12.16 1.40
CA ASP A 146 23.25 10.79 1.29
C ASP A 146 22.64 9.99 0.13
N LEU A 147 21.53 10.46 -0.43
CA LEU A 147 20.88 9.84 -1.60
C LEU A 147 21.50 10.28 -2.94
N LYS A 148 22.33 11.33 -2.92
CA LYS A 148 22.89 11.88 -4.14
C LYS A 148 23.73 10.83 -4.90
N GLY A 149 23.42 10.67 -6.17
CA GLY A 149 24.12 9.74 -7.04
C GLY A 149 23.67 8.29 -6.92
N LEU A 150 22.77 7.96 -5.99
CA LEU A 150 22.23 6.62 -5.84
C LEU A 150 21.02 6.41 -6.74
N LYS A 151 20.99 5.25 -7.38
CA LYS A 151 19.82 4.77 -8.12
C LYS A 151 18.91 4.07 -7.13
N ILE A 152 17.81 4.70 -6.81
CA ILE A 152 16.85 4.20 -5.81
C ILE A 152 15.57 3.79 -6.51
N ARG A 153 15.22 2.52 -6.38
CA ARG A 153 13.91 2.06 -6.88
C ARG A 153 12.81 2.74 -6.09
N VAL A 154 11.81 3.19 -6.82
CA VAL A 154 10.54 3.65 -6.27
C VAL A 154 9.42 2.84 -6.90
N GLN A 155 8.26 2.82 -6.24
CA GLN A 155 7.06 2.24 -6.82
C GLN A 155 6.74 2.95 -8.14
N ASP A 156 6.16 2.23 -9.11
CA ASP A 156 5.83 2.75 -10.44
C ASP A 156 4.59 3.67 -10.35
N MET A 157 4.79 4.81 -9.73
CA MET A 157 3.78 5.84 -9.45
C MET A 157 4.44 7.21 -9.54
N LYS A 158 3.73 8.19 -10.14
CA LYS A 158 4.26 9.55 -10.29
C LYS A 158 4.68 10.16 -8.94
N SER A 159 3.85 10.01 -7.91
CA SER A 159 4.16 10.58 -6.58
C SER A 159 5.47 10.04 -6.01
N GLN A 160 5.81 8.80 -6.26
CA GLN A 160 7.03 8.19 -5.73
C GLN A 160 8.25 8.63 -6.52
N THR A 161 8.15 8.73 -7.83
CA THR A 161 9.20 9.32 -8.67
C THR A 161 9.48 10.76 -8.27
N ASP A 162 8.44 11.56 -8.07
CA ASP A 162 8.56 12.95 -7.64
C ASP A 162 9.19 13.07 -6.25
N MET A 163 8.76 12.24 -5.29
CA MET A 163 9.33 12.22 -3.94
C MET A 163 10.84 12.00 -3.99
N MET A 164 11.31 11.04 -4.76
CA MET A 164 12.74 10.75 -4.88
C MET A 164 13.49 11.92 -5.53
N SER A 165 12.89 12.57 -6.52
CA SER A 165 13.48 13.75 -7.15
C SER A 165 13.60 14.92 -6.17
N TYR A 166 12.58 15.17 -5.34
CA TYR A 166 12.66 16.21 -4.30
C TYR A 166 13.73 15.91 -3.25
N LEU A 167 14.00 14.63 -2.99
CA LEU A 167 15.05 14.21 -2.04
C LEU A 167 16.45 14.17 -2.65
N GLY A 168 16.58 14.31 -3.98
CA GLY A 168 17.88 14.42 -4.65
C GLY A 168 18.51 13.10 -5.08
N GLY A 169 17.83 11.97 -4.94
CA GLY A 169 18.26 10.69 -5.48
C GLY A 169 17.86 10.51 -6.93
N ILE A 170 18.28 9.41 -7.56
CA ILE A 170 17.94 9.06 -8.94
C ILE A 170 16.81 8.03 -8.89
N PRO A 171 15.55 8.41 -9.23
CA PRO A 171 14.44 7.45 -9.18
C PRO A 171 14.51 6.43 -10.31
N VAL A 172 14.28 5.18 -9.97
CA VAL A 172 14.10 4.08 -10.94
C VAL A 172 12.77 3.41 -10.61
N ALA A 173 11.74 3.74 -11.37
CA ALA A 173 10.41 3.19 -11.19
C ALA A 173 10.36 1.76 -11.69
N MET A 174 9.91 0.82 -10.85
CA MET A 174 9.67 -0.56 -11.25
C MET A 174 8.68 -1.24 -10.31
N SER A 175 8.01 -2.28 -10.81
CA SER A 175 7.11 -3.08 -10.01
C SER A 175 7.86 -3.83 -8.91
N TYR A 176 7.16 -4.13 -7.82
CA TYR A 176 7.75 -4.76 -6.63
C TYR A 176 8.46 -6.10 -6.96
N GLY A 177 7.86 -6.90 -7.83
CA GLY A 177 8.42 -8.22 -8.20
C GLY A 177 9.80 -8.17 -8.86
N ASP A 178 10.21 -7.02 -9.40
CA ASP A 178 11.50 -6.86 -10.09
C ASP A 178 12.60 -6.34 -9.16
N VAL A 179 12.27 -5.96 -7.93
CA VAL A 179 13.21 -5.28 -7.02
C VAL A 179 14.37 -6.18 -6.60
N TYR A 180 14.08 -7.40 -6.14
CA TYR A 180 15.12 -8.32 -5.66
C TYR A 180 16.22 -8.54 -6.72
N THR A 181 15.83 -8.88 -7.94
CA THR A 181 16.78 -9.12 -9.03
C THR A 181 17.56 -7.86 -9.38
N SER A 182 16.91 -6.70 -9.38
CA SER A 182 17.57 -5.42 -9.69
C SER A 182 18.57 -5.02 -8.61
N LEU A 183 18.30 -5.33 -7.34
CA LEU A 183 19.26 -5.17 -6.24
C LEU A 183 20.44 -6.12 -6.43
N GLN A 184 20.15 -7.40 -6.69
CA GLN A 184 21.16 -8.44 -6.81
C GLN A 184 22.12 -8.17 -7.98
N THR A 185 21.60 -7.72 -9.11
CA THR A 185 22.41 -7.43 -10.31
C THR A 185 23.07 -6.06 -10.31
N GLY A 186 22.73 -5.19 -9.35
CA GLY A 186 23.30 -3.85 -9.25
C GLY A 186 22.69 -2.82 -10.20
N ILE A 187 21.53 -3.10 -10.81
CA ILE A 187 20.77 -2.13 -11.60
C ILE A 187 20.34 -0.95 -10.74
N ILE A 188 20.01 -1.21 -9.46
CA ILE A 188 19.71 -0.22 -8.46
C ILE A 188 20.64 -0.38 -7.26
N ASP A 189 20.88 0.72 -6.55
CA ASP A 189 21.77 0.77 -5.35
C ASP A 189 20.99 0.53 -4.06
N GLY A 190 19.69 0.76 -4.10
CA GLY A 190 18.80 0.60 -2.95
C GLY A 190 17.35 0.87 -3.34
N THR A 191 16.51 0.86 -2.34
CA THR A 191 15.08 1.13 -2.48
C THR A 191 14.52 1.65 -1.16
N GLU A 192 13.20 1.71 -1.04
CA GLU A 192 12.53 2.15 0.16
C GLU A 192 11.29 1.31 0.39
N ASN A 193 11.04 0.90 1.61
CA ASN A 193 9.88 0.09 1.98
C ASN A 193 9.84 -0.08 3.50
N ASN A 194 8.82 -0.81 3.98
CA ASN A 194 8.76 -1.24 5.38
C ASN A 194 9.72 -2.42 5.64
N GLU A 195 9.88 -2.77 6.91
CA GLU A 195 10.86 -3.76 7.39
C GLU A 195 10.58 -5.18 6.83
N THR A 196 9.32 -5.53 6.54
CA THR A 196 8.98 -6.87 6.04
C THR A 196 9.53 -7.15 4.65
N ALA A 197 9.84 -6.10 3.88
CA ALA A 197 10.50 -6.26 2.59
C ALA A 197 11.89 -6.89 2.71
N LEU A 198 12.58 -6.65 3.83
CA LEU A 198 13.89 -7.24 4.10
C LEU A 198 13.80 -8.76 4.25
N THR A 199 12.74 -9.26 4.86
CA THR A 199 12.56 -10.68 5.20
C THR A 199 11.69 -11.42 4.21
N THR A 200 10.37 -11.19 4.20
CA THR A 200 9.46 -11.87 3.26
C THR A 200 9.77 -11.50 1.80
N GLY A 201 10.22 -10.27 1.55
CA GLY A 201 10.69 -9.83 0.23
C GLY A 201 12.12 -10.23 -0.08
N LYS A 202 12.87 -10.71 0.90
CA LYS A 202 14.28 -11.15 0.79
C LYS A 202 15.26 -10.04 0.41
N HIS A 203 14.86 -8.78 0.43
CA HIS A 203 15.73 -7.66 0.07
C HIS A 203 16.93 -7.52 1.01
N GLY A 204 16.80 -7.98 2.26
CA GLY A 204 17.90 -8.02 3.25
C GLY A 204 19.04 -8.97 2.90
N GLU A 205 18.85 -9.87 1.95
CA GLU A 205 19.93 -10.69 1.42
C GLU A 205 20.97 -9.83 0.67
N VAL A 206 20.55 -8.72 0.10
CA VAL A 206 21.39 -7.81 -0.68
C VAL A 206 21.64 -6.51 0.05
N CYS A 207 20.58 -5.90 0.62
CA CYS A 207 20.68 -4.60 1.31
C CYS A 207 20.99 -4.82 2.79
N LYS A 208 22.13 -4.27 3.24
CA LYS A 208 22.63 -4.49 4.60
C LYS A 208 22.47 -3.29 5.52
N VAL A 209 21.94 -2.16 5.00
CA VAL A 209 21.72 -0.95 5.81
C VAL A 209 20.31 -0.44 5.61
N TYR A 210 19.55 -0.38 6.69
CA TYR A 210 18.17 0.13 6.72
C TYR A 210 18.16 1.40 7.58
N SER A 211 17.93 2.55 6.96
CA SER A 211 17.98 3.86 7.61
C SER A 211 16.56 4.33 7.91
N VAL A 212 16.24 4.49 9.19
CA VAL A 212 14.86 4.68 9.67
C VAL A 212 14.44 6.15 9.54
N ASP A 213 14.21 6.62 8.33
CA ASP A 213 13.71 7.98 8.06
C ASP A 213 12.19 8.08 8.10
N GLN A 214 11.50 6.97 7.86
CA GLN A 214 10.03 6.88 7.93
C GLN A 214 9.33 7.98 7.12
N HIS A 215 9.73 8.13 5.84
CA HIS A 215 9.28 9.24 5.00
C HIS A 215 7.81 9.14 4.57
N ALA A 216 7.21 7.97 4.56
CA ALA A 216 5.81 7.81 4.14
C ALA A 216 5.14 6.63 4.84
N MET A 217 3.84 6.78 5.06
CA MET A 217 2.96 5.71 5.54
C MET A 217 1.89 5.49 4.47
N ILE A 218 2.22 4.68 3.47
CA ILE A 218 1.37 4.45 2.31
C ILE A 218 0.47 3.24 2.58
N PRO A 219 -0.86 3.42 2.65
CA PRO A 219 -1.75 2.27 2.85
C PRO A 219 -1.85 1.43 1.58
N ASP A 220 -2.01 0.13 1.76
CA ASP A 220 -2.57 -0.71 0.73
C ASP A 220 -4.09 -0.57 0.77
N VAL A 221 -4.74 -0.67 -0.36
CA VAL A 221 -6.20 -0.64 -0.45
C VAL A 221 -6.71 -1.87 -1.18
N LEU A 222 -7.82 -2.40 -0.68
CA LEU A 222 -8.56 -3.50 -1.32
C LEU A 222 -9.71 -2.90 -2.10
N ILE A 223 -9.72 -3.11 -3.40
CA ILE A 223 -10.72 -2.53 -4.30
C ILE A 223 -11.46 -3.62 -5.08
N MET A 224 -12.69 -3.31 -5.47
CA MET A 224 -13.51 -4.15 -6.35
C MET A 224 -13.90 -3.36 -7.58
N SER A 225 -13.93 -4.02 -8.74
CA SER A 225 -14.48 -3.45 -9.97
C SER A 225 -15.92 -2.97 -9.73
N GLU A 226 -16.21 -1.71 -10.10
CA GLU A 226 -17.57 -1.18 -10.01
C GLU A 226 -18.57 -2.00 -10.83
N LYS A 227 -18.15 -2.48 -12.00
CA LYS A 227 -18.98 -3.35 -12.85
C LYS A 227 -19.40 -4.62 -12.14
N VAL A 228 -18.52 -5.19 -11.32
CA VAL A 228 -18.83 -6.38 -10.52
C VAL A 228 -19.67 -6.01 -9.30
N TRP A 229 -19.30 -4.93 -8.60
CA TRP A 229 -19.98 -4.45 -7.41
C TRP A 229 -21.46 -4.19 -7.65
N GLU A 230 -21.80 -3.55 -8.78
CA GLU A 230 -23.19 -3.25 -9.16
C GLU A 230 -24.04 -4.49 -9.32
N THR A 231 -23.45 -5.66 -9.60
CA THR A 231 -24.20 -6.91 -9.76
C THR A 231 -24.50 -7.60 -8.42
N ILE A 232 -23.92 -7.12 -7.33
CA ILE A 232 -24.07 -7.72 -6.01
C ILE A 232 -25.20 -7.04 -5.26
N SER A 233 -26.05 -7.83 -4.59
CA SER A 233 -27.17 -7.29 -3.83
C SER A 233 -26.70 -6.37 -2.69
N PRO A 234 -27.51 -5.38 -2.26
CA PRO A 234 -27.16 -4.52 -1.13
C PRO A 234 -26.81 -5.28 0.14
N GLU A 235 -27.52 -6.37 0.42
CA GLU A 235 -27.26 -7.22 1.61
C GLU A 235 -25.88 -7.88 1.52
N ASP A 236 -25.52 -8.42 0.36
CA ASP A 236 -24.24 -9.06 0.13
C ASP A 236 -23.11 -8.02 0.05
N GLN A 237 -23.38 -6.83 -0.45
CA GLN A 237 -22.44 -5.71 -0.39
C GLN A 237 -22.06 -5.36 1.07
N GLU A 238 -23.06 -5.32 1.97
CA GLU A 238 -22.80 -5.09 3.39
C GLU A 238 -21.95 -6.19 4.02
N ILE A 239 -22.22 -7.44 3.67
CA ILE A 239 -21.41 -8.58 4.14
C ILE A 239 -19.95 -8.42 3.69
N ILE A 240 -19.72 -8.06 2.43
CA ILE A 240 -18.38 -7.86 1.89
C ILE A 240 -17.67 -6.70 2.57
N LEU A 241 -18.35 -5.58 2.78
CA LEU A 241 -17.76 -4.41 3.48
C LEU A 241 -17.40 -4.74 4.93
N GLU A 242 -18.27 -5.43 5.64
CA GLU A 242 -18.00 -5.84 7.02
C GLU A 242 -16.81 -6.80 7.10
N ALA A 243 -16.75 -7.79 6.21
CA ALA A 243 -15.63 -8.72 6.13
C ALA A 243 -14.31 -8.00 5.80
N ALA A 244 -14.37 -7.00 4.92
CA ALA A 244 -13.21 -6.18 4.59
C ALA A 244 -12.70 -5.40 5.79
N HIS A 245 -13.60 -4.73 6.53
CA HIS A 245 -13.24 -3.98 7.74
C HIS A 245 -12.69 -4.90 8.83
N ASP A 246 -13.29 -6.08 9.03
CA ASP A 246 -12.80 -7.07 10.00
C ASP A 246 -11.39 -7.52 9.66
N SER A 247 -11.08 -7.70 8.37
CA SER A 247 -9.74 -8.09 7.92
C SER A 247 -8.70 -6.98 8.17
N THR A 248 -9.09 -5.72 8.05
CA THR A 248 -8.23 -4.57 8.40
C THR A 248 -7.86 -4.61 9.88
N ASP A 249 -8.85 -4.81 10.75
CA ASP A 249 -8.63 -4.84 12.20
C ASP A 249 -7.78 -6.04 12.63
N ALA A 250 -8.04 -7.21 12.05
CA ALA A 250 -7.22 -8.40 12.28
C ALA A 250 -5.77 -8.18 11.82
N HIS A 251 -5.58 -7.51 10.69
CA HIS A 251 -4.25 -7.22 10.16
C HIS A 251 -3.43 -6.32 11.08
N LYS A 252 -4.03 -5.34 11.73
CA LYS A 252 -3.32 -4.45 12.67
C LYS A 252 -2.58 -5.24 13.75
N VAL A 253 -3.23 -6.27 14.30
CA VAL A 253 -2.64 -7.12 15.33
C VAL A 253 -1.47 -7.93 14.77
N MET A 254 -1.63 -8.49 13.59
CA MET A 254 -0.57 -9.25 12.91
C MET A 254 0.63 -8.38 12.53
N TRP A 255 0.37 -7.13 12.16
CA TRP A 255 1.40 -6.24 11.63
C TRP A 255 2.47 -5.90 12.66
N ASP A 256 2.08 -5.55 13.89
CA ASP A 256 3.03 -5.20 14.94
C ASP A 256 4.01 -6.35 15.20
N THR A 257 3.49 -7.58 15.30
CA THR A 257 4.31 -8.77 15.47
C THR A 257 5.21 -9.03 14.27
N ALA A 258 4.67 -8.85 13.06
CA ALA A 258 5.43 -9.07 11.83
C ALA A 258 6.61 -8.11 11.70
N VAL A 259 6.43 -6.85 12.08
CA VAL A 259 7.52 -5.85 12.06
C VAL A 259 8.60 -6.21 13.09
N GLU A 260 8.21 -6.56 14.31
CA GLU A 260 9.17 -6.98 15.35
C GLU A 260 9.98 -8.20 14.90
N GLU A 261 9.32 -9.19 14.35
CA GLU A 261 9.97 -10.40 13.83
C GLU A 261 10.89 -10.09 12.64
N ALA A 262 10.44 -9.20 11.73
CA ALA A 262 11.25 -8.80 10.58
C ALA A 262 12.54 -8.09 11.00
N VAL A 263 12.45 -7.15 11.93
CA VAL A 263 13.64 -6.45 12.46
C VAL A 263 14.62 -7.45 13.09
N LYS A 264 14.09 -8.35 13.93
CA LYS A 264 14.90 -9.36 14.60
C LYS A 264 15.60 -10.28 13.61
N GLU A 265 14.87 -10.83 12.65
CA GLU A 265 15.43 -11.71 11.62
C GLU A 265 16.46 -10.98 10.76
N ALA A 266 16.16 -9.76 10.33
CA ALA A 266 17.07 -8.97 9.51
C ALA A 266 18.39 -8.71 10.25
N GLN A 267 18.33 -8.38 11.53
CA GLN A 267 19.54 -8.13 12.35
C GLN A 267 20.30 -9.42 12.66
N GLU A 268 19.62 -10.44 13.14
CA GLU A 268 20.26 -11.64 13.68
C GLU A 268 20.68 -12.64 12.59
N THR A 269 19.90 -12.74 11.51
CA THR A 269 20.08 -13.76 10.49
C THR A 269 20.62 -13.24 9.17
N MET A 270 20.33 -11.97 8.85
CA MET A 270 20.67 -11.39 7.54
C MET A 270 21.80 -10.34 7.62
N GLY A 271 22.23 -9.97 8.81
CA GLY A 271 23.31 -8.99 9.01
C GLY A 271 22.94 -7.56 8.61
N VAL A 272 21.65 -7.22 8.70
CA VAL A 272 21.19 -5.86 8.39
C VAL A 272 21.42 -4.94 9.60
N GLU A 273 22.03 -3.78 9.33
CA GLU A 273 22.21 -2.71 10.32
C GLU A 273 21.02 -1.74 10.21
N PHE A 274 20.38 -1.45 11.34
CA PHE A 274 19.33 -0.42 11.42
C PHE A 274 19.94 0.87 11.95
N VAL A 275 19.80 1.94 11.17
CA VAL A 275 20.33 3.27 11.48
C VAL A 275 19.18 4.15 11.95
N TYR A 276 19.21 4.53 13.24
CA TYR A 276 18.14 5.32 13.86
C TYR A 276 18.45 6.81 13.96
N ASP A 277 19.72 7.19 13.86
CA ASP A 277 20.18 8.58 13.95
C ASP A 277 20.03 9.28 12.58
N VAL A 278 18.77 9.39 12.14
CA VAL A 278 18.38 10.01 10.87
C VAL A 278 17.82 11.41 11.16
N ASP A 279 18.24 12.40 10.38
CA ASP A 279 17.70 13.76 10.44
C ASP A 279 16.37 13.84 9.69
N LYS A 280 15.29 13.42 10.35
CA LYS A 280 13.96 13.42 9.76
C LYS A 280 13.49 14.81 9.34
N GLU A 281 13.91 15.84 10.08
CA GLU A 281 13.52 17.22 9.75
C GLU A 281 14.09 17.66 8.40
N ALA A 282 15.32 17.24 8.09
CA ALA A 282 15.91 17.51 6.77
C ALA A 282 15.08 16.86 5.64
N PHE A 283 14.55 15.65 5.87
CA PHE A 283 13.67 14.99 4.91
C PHE A 283 12.32 15.71 4.77
N ARG A 284 11.73 16.17 5.89
CA ARG A 284 10.49 16.96 5.87
C ARG A 284 10.66 18.25 5.09
N GLU A 285 11.74 18.99 5.36
CA GLU A 285 12.03 20.25 4.66
C GLU A 285 12.21 20.05 3.16
N ALA A 286 12.89 18.97 2.76
CA ALA A 286 13.11 18.67 1.34
C ALA A 286 11.82 18.28 0.62
N THR A 287 10.85 17.68 1.30
CA THR A 287 9.59 17.18 0.71
C THR A 287 8.41 18.13 0.88
N GLN A 288 8.49 19.14 1.74
CA GLN A 288 7.40 20.11 1.91
C GLN A 288 7.01 20.83 0.60
N PRO A 289 7.95 21.25 -0.26
CA PRO A 289 7.60 21.84 -1.55
C PRO A 289 6.80 20.88 -2.47
N MET A 290 7.00 19.58 -2.34
CA MET A 290 6.22 18.59 -3.09
C MET A 290 4.76 18.61 -2.67
N ILE A 291 4.49 18.65 -1.36
CA ILE A 291 3.13 18.69 -0.82
C ILE A 291 2.41 19.92 -1.35
N GLU A 292 3.05 21.09 -1.28
CA GLU A 292 2.49 22.36 -1.78
C GLU A 292 2.22 22.30 -3.29
N ALA A 293 3.13 21.75 -4.06
CA ALA A 293 2.98 21.60 -5.51
C ALA A 293 1.82 20.65 -5.86
N TYR A 294 1.64 19.57 -5.10
CA TYR A 294 0.55 18.61 -5.32
C TYR A 294 -0.81 19.21 -4.95
N GLU A 295 -0.89 19.98 -3.87
CA GLU A 295 -2.12 20.69 -3.51
C GLU A 295 -2.55 21.66 -4.61
N GLU A 296 -1.59 22.36 -5.23
CA GLU A 296 -1.85 23.31 -6.31
C GLU A 296 -2.25 22.59 -7.59
N GLN A 297 -1.55 21.53 -7.93
CA GLN A 297 -1.75 20.80 -9.19
C GLN A 297 -3.02 19.94 -9.20
N TYR A 298 -3.36 19.33 -8.05
CA TYR A 298 -4.44 18.35 -7.93
C TYR A 298 -5.49 18.82 -6.92
N PRO A 299 -6.65 19.32 -7.38
CA PRO A 299 -7.72 19.73 -6.46
C PRO A 299 -8.16 18.62 -5.51
N GLY A 300 -8.15 17.36 -5.97
CA GLY A 300 -8.49 16.20 -5.14
C GLY A 300 -7.53 15.98 -3.98
N VAL A 301 -6.25 16.33 -4.15
CA VAL A 301 -5.24 16.24 -3.08
C VAL A 301 -5.57 17.25 -1.98
N LYS A 302 -5.84 18.50 -2.36
CA LYS A 302 -6.22 19.51 -1.37
C LYS A 302 -7.48 19.10 -0.61
N THR A 303 -8.49 18.63 -1.32
CA THR A 303 -9.75 18.16 -0.70
C THR A 303 -9.51 17.02 0.26
N LEU A 304 -8.69 16.03 -0.12
CA LEU A 304 -8.42 14.88 0.75
C LEU A 304 -7.55 15.27 1.96
N LEU A 305 -6.59 16.17 1.80
CA LEU A 305 -5.84 16.71 2.94
C LEU A 305 -6.75 17.43 3.91
N ASP A 306 -7.71 18.22 3.43
CA ASP A 306 -8.72 18.87 4.26
C ASP A 306 -9.59 17.82 4.99
N THR A 307 -9.95 16.74 4.31
CA THR A 307 -10.68 15.59 4.91
C THR A 307 -9.87 14.93 6.02
N ILE A 308 -8.58 14.73 5.81
CA ILE A 308 -7.66 14.19 6.82
C ILE A 308 -7.60 15.11 8.05
N ASP A 309 -7.48 16.42 7.84
CA ASP A 309 -7.46 17.40 8.93
C ASP A 309 -8.78 17.39 9.70
N ALA A 310 -9.91 17.29 9.00
CA ALA A 310 -11.23 17.18 9.63
C ALA A 310 -11.35 15.89 10.47
N ALA A 311 -10.81 14.78 9.98
CA ALA A 311 -10.80 13.50 10.69
C ALA A 311 -9.99 13.57 12.00
N ARG A 312 -8.97 14.42 12.04
CA ARG A 312 -8.18 14.70 13.26
C ARG A 312 -8.89 15.63 14.24
N GLY A 313 -9.96 16.32 13.83
CA GLY A 313 -10.59 17.39 14.59
C GLY A 313 -9.83 18.71 14.49
N GLU A 314 -9.00 18.87 13.47
CA GLU A 314 -8.30 20.14 13.17
C GLU A 314 -9.18 21.00 12.25
N GLU A 315 -9.28 22.33 12.53
CA GLU A 315 -10.00 23.31 11.71
C GLU A 315 -9.07 24.04 10.73
#